data_e4587741609d1d5442308c10d2cb9673
#
_entry.id   e4587741609d1d5442308c10d2cb9673
#
_cell.length_a   1.000
_cell.length_b   1.000
_cell.length_c   1.000
_cell.angle_alpha   90.00
_cell.angle_beta   90.00
_cell.angle_gamma   90.00
#
_symmetry.space_group_name_H-M   'P 1'
#
loop_
_entity.id
_entity.type
_entity.pdbx_description
1 polymer ?
#
loop_
_entity_poly.entity_id
_entity_poly.type
_entity_poly.pdbx_seq_one_letter_code
_entity_poly.pdbx_strand_id
1 'polypeptide(L)'
;MLKTGDEVEGGDIIGEVPETVLVTQKIMVPAGIKGVIDSIESGNYTVDHTICKIRLTEDYGAEHLKAGDIKSLSMMQKWPVRRGRPYKEKLVPEMPLITGQRVIDTMFPIAKGGVAAVPGPFGSGKTVVQHQLAKWADADIVVYIGCGERGNEMTDVLMEFPELKDPRSGESLMKRTVLIANTSDMPVAAREASIYTGITIAEYFRDMGYSVALMADSTSRWAEALREMSGRLEEMPGEEGYPAYLASRLAQFYERAGRAVSLGKAGRVGALSAIGAVSPPGGDISEPVSQATLRIVKVFWCLDSSLAYARHFPAINWLQSYSLYVERLEKWYAENVDKEFPKMREETLALLQQEAELNEIVQLVGVDSLSAEDRMKLEVCKSIREDYLHQNAFHDVDTYSSLNKQFKLLKLILGFYKEGLEGIHKGASFAKVAAIPQREEIGRFKYIEEEQIDERYEKLMNDIRAAINALVVEEAEADD
;
A
#
# COMPACT_ATOMS: atom_id res chain seq x y z
N MET A 1 17.10 22.31 -20.91
CA MET A 1 18.40 22.16 -20.21
C MET A 1 18.91 23.53 -19.81
N LEU A 2 19.38 23.68 -18.59
CA LEU A 2 19.97 24.89 -18.06
C LEU A 2 21.34 25.15 -18.72
N LYS A 3 21.74 26.42 -18.78
CA LYS A 3 22.99 26.88 -19.41
C LYS A 3 23.77 27.80 -18.47
N THR A 4 25.01 28.02 -18.80
CA THR A 4 25.84 29.06 -18.16
C THR A 4 25.12 30.41 -18.21
N GLY A 5 25.04 31.10 -17.08
CA GLY A 5 24.33 32.35 -16.90
C GLY A 5 22.87 32.21 -16.38
N ASP A 6 22.30 30.99 -16.35
CA ASP A 6 20.96 30.78 -15.80
C ASP A 6 20.97 30.85 -14.27
N GLU A 7 19.95 31.49 -13.72
CA GLU A 7 19.72 31.52 -12.28
C GLU A 7 19.09 30.22 -11.82
N VAL A 8 19.59 29.65 -10.72
CA VAL A 8 19.14 28.42 -10.10
C VAL A 8 18.92 28.56 -8.59
N GLU A 9 17.99 27.79 -8.09
CA GLU A 9 17.73 27.66 -6.65
C GLU A 9 17.71 26.19 -6.23
N GLY A 10 17.79 25.93 -4.91
CA GLY A 10 17.72 24.58 -4.36
C GLY A 10 16.52 23.80 -4.87
N GLY A 11 16.75 22.61 -5.40
CA GLY A 11 15.73 21.74 -6.01
C GLY A 11 15.61 21.87 -7.55
N ASP A 12 16.21 22.87 -8.20
CA ASP A 12 16.21 22.93 -9.66
C ASP A 12 17.01 21.77 -10.26
N ILE A 13 16.53 21.21 -11.38
CA ILE A 13 17.19 20.10 -12.08
C ILE A 13 18.25 20.68 -13.01
N ILE A 14 19.51 20.30 -12.79
CA ILE A 14 20.66 20.72 -13.62
C ILE A 14 21.06 19.68 -14.66
N GLY A 15 20.60 18.42 -14.49
CA GLY A 15 20.91 17.36 -15.44
C GLY A 15 20.08 16.11 -15.19
N GLU A 16 20.11 15.20 -16.16
CA GLU A 16 19.42 13.92 -16.10
C GLU A 16 20.35 12.80 -16.54
N VAL A 17 20.27 11.65 -15.86
CA VAL A 17 21.04 10.45 -16.18
C VAL A 17 20.09 9.26 -16.26
N PRO A 18 20.06 8.49 -17.37
CA PRO A 18 19.30 7.24 -17.42
C PRO A 18 19.94 6.22 -16.48
N GLU A 19 19.34 6.02 -15.30
CA GLU A 19 19.82 5.07 -14.28
C GLU A 19 19.49 3.65 -14.68
N THR A 20 18.25 3.43 -15.07
CA THR A 20 17.74 2.18 -15.61
C THR A 20 16.83 2.49 -16.80
N VAL A 21 16.32 1.46 -17.48
CA VAL A 21 15.31 1.66 -18.55
C VAL A 21 14.00 2.24 -18.03
N LEU A 22 13.75 2.17 -16.72
CA LEU A 22 12.51 2.64 -16.08
C LEU A 22 12.72 3.94 -15.30
N VAL A 23 13.94 4.24 -14.86
CA VAL A 23 14.22 5.32 -13.92
C VAL A 23 15.27 6.27 -14.51
N THR A 24 14.91 7.55 -14.56
CA THR A 24 15.82 8.64 -14.89
C THR A 24 16.20 9.37 -13.60
N GLN A 25 17.49 9.34 -13.27
CA GLN A 25 18.06 10.10 -12.16
C GLN A 25 18.08 11.58 -12.53
N LYS A 26 17.45 12.41 -11.71
CA LYS A 26 17.46 13.87 -11.87
C LYS A 26 18.45 14.50 -10.91
N ILE A 27 19.45 15.17 -11.43
CA ILE A 27 20.47 15.84 -10.64
C ILE A 27 19.91 17.19 -10.21
N MET A 28 19.72 17.37 -8.91
CA MET A 28 19.11 18.57 -8.34
C MET A 28 20.13 19.45 -7.63
N VAL A 29 19.95 20.75 -7.70
CA VAL A 29 20.68 21.71 -6.87
C VAL A 29 20.37 21.43 -5.39
N PRO A 30 21.37 21.27 -4.51
CA PRO A 30 21.13 21.06 -3.08
C PRO A 30 20.30 22.16 -2.44
N ALA A 31 19.49 21.78 -1.45
CA ALA A 31 18.63 22.72 -0.72
C ALA A 31 19.45 23.87 -0.09
N GLY A 32 18.94 25.09 -0.17
CA GLY A 32 19.57 26.29 0.39
C GLY A 32 20.59 26.95 -0.52
N ILE A 33 20.92 26.38 -1.68
CA ILE A 33 21.76 27.00 -2.66
C ILE A 33 20.91 27.90 -3.56
N LYS A 34 21.41 29.12 -3.82
CA LYS A 34 20.87 30.06 -4.79
C LYS A 34 22.00 30.77 -5.49
N GLY A 35 21.95 30.83 -6.81
CA GLY A 35 23.05 31.42 -7.58
C GLY A 35 22.84 31.35 -9.07
N VAL A 36 23.91 31.63 -9.79
CA VAL A 36 23.99 31.64 -11.26
C VAL A 36 24.96 30.55 -11.70
N ILE A 37 24.61 29.79 -12.71
CA ILE A 37 25.48 28.76 -13.29
C ILE A 37 26.72 29.45 -13.94
N ASP A 38 27.87 29.13 -13.38
CA ASP A 38 29.18 29.59 -13.88
C ASP A 38 29.70 28.67 -14.99
N SER A 39 29.55 27.33 -14.79
CA SER A 39 29.83 26.34 -15.82
C SER A 39 28.98 25.10 -15.62
N ILE A 40 28.61 24.44 -16.71
CA ILE A 40 27.88 23.14 -16.70
C ILE A 40 28.43 22.28 -17.83
N GLU A 41 28.64 20.99 -17.53
CA GLU A 41 29.23 20.02 -18.43
C GLU A 41 28.25 18.88 -18.72
N SER A 42 28.31 18.36 -19.95
CA SER A 42 27.52 17.19 -20.40
C SER A 42 28.49 16.13 -20.92
N GLY A 43 28.27 14.87 -20.53
CA GLY A 43 29.11 13.76 -20.97
C GLY A 43 29.02 12.57 -20.01
N ASN A 44 29.94 11.63 -20.13
CA ASN A 44 30.06 10.47 -19.25
C ASN A 44 31.08 10.78 -18.15
N TYR A 45 30.61 10.82 -16.92
CA TYR A 45 31.41 11.18 -15.75
C TYR A 45 31.19 10.18 -14.62
N THR A 46 32.13 10.10 -13.68
CA THR A 46 31.92 9.44 -12.40
C THR A 46 31.01 10.28 -11.49
N VAL A 47 30.38 9.64 -10.52
CA VAL A 47 29.43 10.32 -9.60
C VAL A 47 30.07 11.46 -8.81
N ASP A 48 31.37 11.41 -8.58
CA ASP A 48 32.15 12.42 -7.82
C ASP A 48 32.62 13.58 -8.68
N HIS A 49 32.60 13.45 -10.02
CA HIS A 49 33.05 14.47 -10.91
C HIS A 49 32.20 15.76 -10.80
N THR A 50 32.86 16.89 -10.77
CA THR A 50 32.17 18.21 -10.78
C THR A 50 31.55 18.47 -12.15
N ILE A 51 30.24 18.42 -12.25
CA ILE A 51 29.50 18.63 -13.51
C ILE A 51 28.94 20.06 -13.64
N CYS A 52 28.82 20.77 -12.53
CA CYS A 52 28.29 22.13 -12.53
C CYS A 52 28.98 22.99 -11.46
N LYS A 53 29.24 24.25 -11.80
CA LYS A 53 29.69 25.26 -10.83
C LYS A 53 28.67 26.37 -10.76
N ILE A 54 28.31 26.76 -9.55
CA ILE A 54 27.31 27.81 -9.27
C ILE A 54 28.00 28.91 -8.49
N ARG A 55 27.91 30.14 -9.00
CA ARG A 55 28.30 31.33 -8.27
C ARG A 55 27.16 31.74 -7.37
N LEU A 56 27.38 31.69 -6.07
CA LEU A 56 26.35 31.96 -5.06
C LEU A 56 25.93 33.45 -5.11
N THR A 57 24.61 33.66 -5.01
CA THR A 57 24.02 35.00 -4.84
C THR A 57 23.68 35.30 -3.38
N GLU A 58 23.58 34.28 -2.54
CA GLU A 58 23.28 34.35 -1.12
C GLU A 58 24.26 33.45 -0.33
N ASP A 59 24.43 33.71 0.97
CA ASP A 59 25.28 32.91 1.84
C ASP A 59 24.74 31.49 1.98
N TYR A 60 25.62 30.49 1.87
CA TYR A 60 25.28 29.08 2.08
C TYR A 60 25.88 28.57 3.39
N GLY A 61 25.09 28.67 4.48
CA GLY A 61 25.54 28.40 5.83
C GLY A 61 25.98 26.96 6.10
N ALA A 62 25.47 25.97 5.33
CA ALA A 62 25.81 24.56 5.52
C ALA A 62 27.29 24.25 5.27
N GLU A 63 28.00 25.06 4.45
CA GLU A 63 29.42 24.92 4.12
C GLU A 63 30.20 26.19 4.42
N HIS A 64 29.62 27.15 5.13
CA HIS A 64 30.24 28.45 5.42
C HIS A 64 30.67 29.24 4.21
N LEU A 65 30.00 29.01 3.04
CA LEU A 65 30.25 29.77 1.82
C LEU A 65 29.44 31.08 1.82
N LYS A 66 29.99 32.11 1.19
CA LYS A 66 29.36 33.45 1.10
C LYS A 66 28.88 33.75 -0.31
N ALA A 67 28.04 34.76 -0.41
CA ALA A 67 27.66 35.33 -1.70
C ALA A 67 28.93 35.73 -2.53
N GLY A 68 28.99 35.30 -3.77
CA GLY A 68 30.14 35.45 -4.67
C GLY A 68 31.06 34.22 -4.75
N ASP A 69 31.04 33.33 -3.76
CA ASP A 69 31.83 32.09 -3.81
C ASP A 69 31.29 31.13 -4.87
N ILE A 70 32.13 30.20 -5.33
CA ILE A 70 31.78 29.19 -6.31
C ILE A 70 31.55 27.87 -5.57
N LYS A 71 30.32 27.35 -5.71
CA LYS A 71 29.93 25.99 -5.25
C LYS A 71 30.05 25.01 -6.41
N SER A 72 30.89 23.98 -6.25
CA SER A 72 30.97 22.85 -7.19
C SER A 72 29.93 21.79 -6.85
N LEU A 73 29.22 21.30 -7.86
CA LEU A 73 28.22 20.25 -7.75
C LEU A 73 28.63 19.03 -8.56
N SER A 74 28.46 17.86 -7.98
CA SER A 74 28.57 16.54 -8.61
C SER A 74 27.19 15.90 -8.78
N MET A 75 27.14 14.69 -9.31
CA MET A 75 25.89 13.92 -9.42
C MET A 75 25.38 13.39 -8.09
N MET A 76 26.19 13.47 -7.03
CA MET A 76 25.87 12.95 -5.70
C MET A 76 25.54 14.07 -4.71
N GLN A 77 24.63 13.79 -3.77
CA GLN A 77 24.37 14.64 -2.61
C GLN A 77 24.60 13.88 -1.31
N LYS A 78 25.25 14.51 -0.33
CA LYS A 78 25.32 14.01 1.05
C LYS A 78 24.16 14.58 1.86
N TRP A 79 23.44 13.73 2.57
CA TRP A 79 22.31 14.12 3.38
C TRP A 79 22.32 13.43 4.74
N PRO A 80 22.09 14.14 5.87
CA PRO A 80 21.99 13.53 7.19
C PRO A 80 20.68 12.73 7.26
N VAL A 81 20.77 11.40 7.30
CA VAL A 81 19.63 10.48 7.14
C VAL A 81 18.50 10.65 8.17
N ARG A 82 18.83 11.13 9.39
CA ARG A 82 17.83 11.42 10.43
C ARG A 82 17.05 12.69 10.21
N ARG A 83 17.43 13.50 9.24
CA ARG A 83 16.77 14.76 8.90
C ARG A 83 15.93 14.57 7.64
N GLY A 84 14.62 14.87 7.72
CA GLY A 84 13.74 14.87 6.56
C GLY A 84 14.21 15.86 5.48
N ARG A 85 14.02 15.51 4.21
CA ARG A 85 14.34 16.37 3.10
C ARG A 85 13.29 17.49 2.98
N PRO A 86 13.69 18.74 2.74
CA PRO A 86 12.77 19.86 2.68
C PRO A 86 11.90 19.82 1.40
N TYR A 87 10.72 20.38 1.50
CA TYR A 87 9.75 20.56 0.42
C TYR A 87 9.12 21.96 0.54
N LYS A 88 8.46 22.43 -0.52
CA LYS A 88 7.77 23.72 -0.50
C LYS A 88 6.45 23.60 0.29
N GLU A 89 5.66 22.60 -0.02
CA GLU A 89 4.32 22.41 0.51
C GLU A 89 3.96 20.92 0.56
N LYS A 90 3.28 20.50 1.61
CA LYS A 90 2.60 19.19 1.65
C LYS A 90 1.19 19.32 1.08
N LEU A 91 0.86 18.40 0.18
CA LEU A 91 -0.46 18.33 -0.43
C LEU A 91 -1.32 17.27 0.26
N VAL A 92 -2.62 17.52 0.28
CA VAL A 92 -3.58 16.55 0.77
C VAL A 92 -3.60 15.33 -0.17
N PRO A 93 -3.54 14.10 0.34
CA PRO A 93 -3.69 12.89 -0.48
C PRO A 93 -5.14 12.77 -0.98
N GLU A 94 -5.33 12.77 -2.29
CA GLU A 94 -6.66 12.72 -2.95
C GLU A 94 -6.77 11.60 -3.98
N MET A 95 -5.70 10.83 -4.19
CA MET A 95 -5.65 9.73 -5.15
C MET A 95 -5.25 8.46 -4.43
N PRO A 96 -5.88 7.31 -4.72
CA PRO A 96 -5.48 6.04 -4.13
C PRO A 96 -4.13 5.57 -4.69
N LEU A 97 -3.38 4.85 -3.87
CA LEU A 97 -2.31 3.99 -4.31
C LEU A 97 -2.95 2.65 -4.69
N ILE A 98 -3.10 2.39 -5.97
CA ILE A 98 -3.74 1.16 -6.46
C ILE A 98 -2.77 0.01 -6.30
N THR A 99 -3.22 -1.06 -5.67
CA THR A 99 -2.37 -2.21 -5.33
C THR A 99 -2.75 -3.49 -6.08
N GLY A 100 -3.90 -3.50 -6.75
CA GLY A 100 -4.44 -4.70 -7.37
C GLY A 100 -4.93 -5.75 -6.38
N GLN A 101 -4.93 -5.45 -5.09
CA GLN A 101 -5.44 -6.31 -4.03
C GLN A 101 -6.84 -5.85 -3.62
N ARG A 102 -7.86 -6.70 -3.86
CA ARG A 102 -9.28 -6.35 -3.65
C ARG A 102 -9.58 -5.87 -2.23
N VAL A 103 -9.06 -6.56 -1.22
CA VAL A 103 -9.27 -6.19 0.18
C VAL A 103 -8.68 -4.82 0.52
N ILE A 104 -7.57 -4.46 -0.13
CA ILE A 104 -6.91 -3.16 0.07
C ILE A 104 -7.63 -2.08 -0.73
N ASP A 105 -7.64 -2.20 -2.05
CA ASP A 105 -8.12 -1.14 -2.94
C ASP A 105 -9.59 -0.79 -2.71
N THR A 106 -10.42 -1.80 -2.40
CA THR A 106 -11.86 -1.60 -2.18
C THR A 106 -12.21 -1.35 -0.73
N MET A 107 -11.74 -2.21 0.20
CA MET A 107 -12.20 -2.13 1.59
C MET A 107 -11.40 -1.13 2.43
N PHE A 108 -10.07 -1.16 2.33
CA PHE A 108 -9.17 -0.38 3.19
C PHE A 108 -8.10 0.35 2.38
N PRO A 109 -8.49 1.29 1.48
CA PRO A 109 -7.57 1.92 0.56
C PRO A 109 -6.54 2.81 1.26
N ILE A 110 -5.34 2.85 0.69
CA ILE A 110 -4.30 3.80 1.04
C ILE A 110 -4.21 4.86 -0.06
N ALA A 111 -3.97 6.10 0.33
CA ALA A 111 -3.73 7.18 -0.63
C ALA A 111 -2.27 7.23 -1.07
N LYS A 112 -1.99 7.73 -2.27
CA LYS A 112 -0.63 8.11 -2.70
C LYS A 112 -0.07 9.19 -1.77
N GLY A 113 1.04 8.90 -1.12
CA GLY A 113 1.57 9.71 -0.03
C GLY A 113 0.96 9.39 1.33
N GLY A 114 0.20 8.32 1.44
CA GLY A 114 -0.39 7.85 2.70
C GLY A 114 0.56 6.99 3.54
N VAL A 115 0.08 6.67 4.74
CA VAL A 115 0.80 5.85 5.72
C VAL A 115 -0.08 4.69 6.17
N ALA A 116 0.49 3.48 6.15
CA ALA A 116 -0.19 2.26 6.56
C ALA A 116 0.69 1.40 7.46
N ALA A 117 0.04 0.60 8.30
CA ALA A 117 0.69 -0.45 9.05
C ALA A 117 0.06 -1.81 8.74
N VAL A 118 0.90 -2.83 8.72
CA VAL A 118 0.52 -4.23 8.55
C VAL A 118 0.94 -5.00 9.81
N PRO A 119 0.15 -4.93 10.89
CA PRO A 119 0.42 -5.73 12.07
C PRO A 119 -0.08 -7.14 11.88
N GLY A 120 0.65 -8.07 12.46
CA GLY A 120 0.23 -9.47 12.50
C GLY A 120 1.22 -10.38 13.17
N PRO A 121 0.77 -11.51 13.71
CA PRO A 121 1.65 -12.51 14.31
C PRO A 121 2.61 -13.11 13.28
N PHE A 122 3.57 -13.85 13.77
CA PHE A 122 4.47 -14.61 12.90
C PHE A 122 3.70 -15.64 12.05
N GLY A 123 4.04 -15.74 10.76
CA GLY A 123 3.39 -16.67 9.83
C GLY A 123 2.03 -16.20 9.28
N SER A 124 1.57 -14.99 9.59
CA SER A 124 0.31 -14.44 9.08
C SER A 124 0.38 -13.89 7.64
N GLY A 125 1.55 -13.96 7.00
CA GLY A 125 1.74 -13.52 5.61
C GLY A 125 2.13 -12.05 5.43
N LYS A 126 2.69 -11.38 6.46
CA LYS A 126 3.17 -9.97 6.35
C LYS A 126 4.07 -9.74 5.16
N THR A 127 5.11 -10.56 5.03
CA THR A 127 6.10 -10.47 3.95
C THR A 127 5.44 -10.68 2.58
N VAL A 128 4.51 -11.64 2.46
CA VAL A 128 3.78 -11.87 1.20
C VAL A 128 2.95 -10.65 0.81
N VAL A 129 2.25 -10.04 1.77
CA VAL A 129 1.48 -8.80 1.51
C VAL A 129 2.41 -7.69 1.02
N GLN A 130 3.56 -7.49 1.65
CA GLN A 130 4.52 -6.47 1.25
C GLN A 130 5.15 -6.76 -0.13
N HIS A 131 5.44 -8.02 -0.46
CA HIS A 131 5.91 -8.42 -1.78
C HIS A 131 4.85 -8.15 -2.85
N GLN A 132 3.59 -8.46 -2.59
CA GLN A 132 2.49 -8.15 -3.52
C GLN A 132 2.35 -6.63 -3.73
N LEU A 133 2.47 -5.85 -2.68
CA LEU A 133 2.47 -4.39 -2.78
C LEU A 133 3.68 -3.87 -3.57
N ALA A 134 4.88 -4.40 -3.33
CA ALA A 134 6.08 -4.04 -4.08
C ALA A 134 5.95 -4.35 -5.57
N LYS A 135 5.34 -5.50 -5.91
CA LYS A 135 5.16 -5.94 -7.30
C LYS A 135 4.09 -5.12 -8.04
N TRP A 136 2.94 -4.88 -7.41
CA TRP A 136 1.73 -4.42 -8.08
C TRP A 136 1.35 -2.98 -7.81
N ALA A 137 1.86 -2.36 -6.71
CA ALA A 137 1.50 -0.99 -6.39
C ALA A 137 1.80 -0.02 -7.54
N ASP A 138 0.86 0.89 -7.78
CA ASP A 138 1.00 1.96 -8.77
C ASP A 138 1.98 3.04 -8.26
N ALA A 139 3.24 2.63 -8.12
CA ALA A 139 4.37 3.48 -7.77
C ALA A 139 5.44 3.38 -8.86
N ASP A 140 6.17 4.47 -9.09
CA ASP A 140 7.27 4.47 -10.05
C ASP A 140 8.50 3.78 -9.48
N ILE A 141 8.73 3.95 -8.18
CA ILE A 141 9.89 3.42 -7.45
C ILE A 141 9.42 2.73 -6.18
N VAL A 142 10.03 1.60 -5.90
CA VAL A 142 9.83 0.84 -4.68
C VAL A 142 11.11 0.89 -3.84
N VAL A 143 10.98 1.20 -2.56
CA VAL A 143 12.06 1.09 -1.57
C VAL A 143 11.65 0.03 -0.56
N TYR A 144 12.35 -1.10 -0.54
CA TYR A 144 12.12 -2.18 0.40
C TYR A 144 13.22 -2.22 1.44
N ILE A 145 12.84 -2.13 2.71
CA ILE A 145 13.75 -2.15 3.85
C ILE A 145 13.50 -3.42 4.65
N GLY A 146 14.41 -4.38 4.57
CA GLY A 146 14.49 -5.48 5.52
C GLY A 146 15.26 -4.99 6.76
N CYS A 147 14.56 -4.78 7.87
CA CYS A 147 15.13 -4.26 9.10
C CYS A 147 15.16 -5.33 10.18
N GLY A 148 16.31 -5.92 10.43
CA GLY A 148 16.49 -6.98 11.42
C GLY A 148 15.82 -8.30 11.06
N GLU A 149 15.57 -8.53 9.78
CA GLU A 149 14.95 -9.76 9.29
C GLU A 149 15.93 -10.93 9.28
N ARG A 150 15.40 -12.13 9.14
CA ARG A 150 16.23 -13.35 9.07
C ARG A 150 16.99 -13.38 7.77
N GLY A 151 18.23 -13.91 7.82
CA GLY A 151 19.09 -13.99 6.65
C GLY A 151 18.46 -14.77 5.49
N ASN A 152 17.76 -15.88 5.77
CA ASN A 152 17.04 -16.65 4.75
C ASN A 152 15.90 -15.86 4.09
N GLU A 153 15.09 -15.12 4.85
CA GLU A 153 14.01 -14.28 4.30
C GLU A 153 14.56 -13.17 3.40
N MET A 154 15.68 -12.55 3.80
CA MET A 154 16.36 -11.56 2.95
C MET A 154 17.00 -12.19 1.70
N THR A 155 17.50 -13.42 1.81
CA THR A 155 18.00 -14.16 0.65
C THR A 155 16.89 -14.46 -0.34
N ASP A 156 15.71 -14.86 0.14
CA ASP A 156 14.54 -15.11 -0.70
C ASP A 156 14.16 -13.84 -1.48
N VAL A 157 14.09 -12.68 -0.80
CA VAL A 157 13.84 -11.38 -1.46
C VAL A 157 14.88 -11.09 -2.54
N LEU A 158 16.17 -11.30 -2.24
CA LEU A 158 17.26 -11.05 -3.18
C LEU A 158 17.24 -11.98 -4.39
N MET A 159 16.70 -13.19 -4.22
CA MET A 159 16.57 -14.17 -5.31
C MET A 159 15.30 -13.97 -6.13
N GLU A 160 14.19 -13.66 -5.48
CA GLU A 160 12.88 -13.52 -6.14
C GLU A 160 12.72 -12.20 -6.90
N PHE A 161 13.10 -11.06 -6.31
CA PHE A 161 12.86 -9.75 -6.92
C PHE A 161 13.50 -9.55 -8.31
N PRO A 162 14.70 -10.06 -8.60
CA PRO A 162 15.26 -9.97 -9.94
C PRO A 162 14.47 -10.76 -11.00
N GLU A 163 13.78 -11.84 -10.60
CA GLU A 163 12.99 -12.69 -11.48
C GLU A 163 11.56 -12.16 -11.68
N LEU A 164 11.07 -11.40 -10.70
CA LEU A 164 9.76 -10.75 -10.83
C LEU A 164 9.79 -9.68 -11.93
N LYS A 165 8.78 -9.73 -12.78
CA LYS A 165 8.60 -8.74 -13.84
C LYS A 165 7.65 -7.64 -13.39
N ASP A 166 8.00 -6.40 -13.69
CA ASP A 166 7.09 -5.28 -13.54
C ASP A 166 5.93 -5.44 -14.53
N PRO A 167 4.69 -5.52 -14.06
CA PRO A 167 3.54 -5.80 -14.93
C PRO A 167 3.27 -4.73 -15.97
N ARG A 168 3.77 -3.50 -15.77
CA ARG A 168 3.58 -2.38 -16.67
C ARG A 168 4.60 -2.34 -17.81
N SER A 169 5.84 -2.72 -17.52
CA SER A 169 6.95 -2.62 -18.47
C SER A 169 7.45 -3.97 -19.00
N GLY A 170 7.14 -5.08 -18.29
CA GLY A 170 7.68 -6.40 -18.55
C GLY A 170 9.16 -6.58 -18.15
N GLU A 171 9.80 -5.51 -17.66
CA GLU A 171 11.19 -5.51 -17.20
C GLU A 171 11.30 -6.06 -15.77
N SER A 172 12.52 -6.44 -15.35
CA SER A 172 12.74 -6.88 -13.96
C SER A 172 12.32 -5.81 -12.97
N LEU A 173 11.58 -6.22 -11.92
CA LEU A 173 11.14 -5.34 -10.84
C LEU A 173 12.34 -4.63 -10.16
N MET A 174 13.50 -5.29 -10.12
CA MET A 174 14.75 -4.71 -9.60
C MET A 174 15.17 -3.41 -10.29
N LYS A 175 14.77 -3.18 -11.54
CA LYS A 175 15.13 -1.96 -12.27
C LYS A 175 14.44 -0.70 -11.73
N ARG A 176 13.43 -0.86 -10.87
CA ARG A 176 12.76 0.24 -10.18
C ARG A 176 12.73 0.07 -8.66
N THR A 177 13.53 -0.84 -8.13
CA THR A 177 13.52 -1.20 -6.69
C THR A 177 14.86 -0.91 -6.05
N VAL A 178 14.82 -0.29 -4.86
CA VAL A 178 15.95 -0.16 -3.95
C VAL A 178 15.76 -1.14 -2.81
N LEU A 179 16.70 -2.06 -2.63
CA LEU A 179 16.70 -3.01 -1.51
C LEU A 179 17.71 -2.57 -0.45
N ILE A 180 17.26 -2.48 0.80
CA ILE A 180 18.10 -2.26 1.95
C ILE A 180 17.97 -3.49 2.83
N ALA A 181 19.02 -4.31 2.86
CA ALA A 181 19.06 -5.55 3.60
C ALA A 181 19.84 -5.36 4.91
N ASN A 182 19.13 -5.38 6.04
CA ASN A 182 19.72 -5.47 7.35
C ASN A 182 19.22 -6.75 8.02
N THR A 183 20.11 -7.71 8.22
CA THR A 183 19.78 -8.98 8.84
C THR A 183 19.92 -8.92 10.37
N SER A 184 19.32 -9.88 11.06
CA SER A 184 19.25 -9.92 12.54
C SER A 184 20.61 -10.08 13.21
N ASP A 185 21.62 -10.58 12.50
CA ASP A 185 23.01 -10.75 12.96
C ASP A 185 23.88 -9.50 12.80
N MET A 186 23.39 -8.48 12.07
CA MET A 186 24.11 -7.23 11.90
C MET A 186 24.07 -6.35 13.17
N PRO A 187 25.04 -5.42 13.35
CA PRO A 187 25.09 -4.53 14.49
C PRO A 187 23.81 -3.71 14.69
N VAL A 188 23.41 -3.51 15.94
CA VAL A 188 22.18 -2.77 16.31
C VAL A 188 22.13 -1.36 15.71
N ALA A 189 23.27 -0.66 15.69
CA ALA A 189 23.35 0.68 15.10
C ALA A 189 23.08 0.65 13.59
N ALA A 190 23.49 -0.40 12.88
CA ALA A 190 23.16 -0.57 11.47
C ALA A 190 21.66 -0.84 11.26
N ARG A 191 21.04 -1.60 12.16
CA ARG A 191 19.59 -1.85 12.16
C ARG A 191 18.82 -0.55 12.36
N GLU A 192 19.21 0.26 13.33
CA GLU A 192 18.60 1.57 13.57
C GLU A 192 18.77 2.50 12.36
N ALA A 193 19.95 2.51 11.74
CA ALA A 193 20.25 3.36 10.59
C ALA A 193 19.52 2.94 9.31
N SER A 194 19.19 1.66 9.13
CA SER A 194 18.59 1.13 7.90
C SER A 194 17.27 1.82 7.54
N ILE A 195 16.42 2.06 8.53
CA ILE A 195 15.13 2.74 8.37
C ILE A 195 15.32 4.19 7.87
N TYR A 196 16.25 4.92 8.47
CA TYR A 196 16.52 6.29 8.05
C TYR A 196 17.17 6.38 6.68
N THR A 197 18.06 5.43 6.36
CA THR A 197 18.68 5.35 5.03
C THR A 197 17.62 5.14 3.96
N GLY A 198 16.72 4.18 4.17
CA GLY A 198 15.67 3.87 3.22
C GLY A 198 14.71 5.03 2.97
N ILE A 199 14.22 5.66 4.04
CA ILE A 199 13.29 6.77 3.85
C ILE A 199 13.96 8.01 3.25
N THR A 200 15.25 8.23 3.52
CA THR A 200 16.00 9.32 2.88
C THR A 200 16.16 9.10 1.38
N ILE A 201 16.45 7.88 0.94
CA ILE A 201 16.50 7.53 -0.49
C ILE A 201 15.12 7.69 -1.11
N ALA A 202 14.06 7.24 -0.44
CA ALA A 202 12.70 7.39 -0.91
C ALA A 202 12.29 8.87 -1.08
N GLU A 203 12.64 9.74 -0.13
CA GLU A 203 12.42 11.18 -0.23
C GLU A 203 13.20 11.80 -1.38
N TYR A 204 14.42 11.32 -1.67
CA TYR A 204 15.22 11.82 -2.77
C TYR A 204 14.54 11.56 -4.13
N PHE A 205 13.97 10.38 -4.33
CA PHE A 205 13.16 10.07 -5.52
C PHE A 205 11.85 10.85 -5.55
N ARG A 206 11.17 11.03 -4.41
CA ARG A 206 10.00 11.91 -4.30
C ARG A 206 10.33 13.32 -4.80
N ASP A 207 11.49 13.87 -4.41
CA ASP A 207 11.92 15.21 -4.79
C ASP A 207 12.17 15.34 -6.31
N MET A 208 12.44 14.23 -6.99
CA MET A 208 12.51 14.18 -8.45
C MET A 208 11.13 14.17 -9.13
N GLY A 209 10.04 14.04 -8.36
CA GLY A 209 8.66 13.99 -8.85
C GLY A 209 8.11 12.58 -9.04
N TYR A 210 8.80 11.55 -8.55
CA TYR A 210 8.31 10.17 -8.60
C TYR A 210 7.29 9.87 -7.50
N SER A 211 6.41 8.90 -7.79
CA SER A 211 5.60 8.23 -6.78
C SER A 211 6.39 7.06 -6.21
N VAL A 212 6.71 7.13 -4.93
CA VAL A 212 7.53 6.13 -4.24
C VAL A 212 6.68 5.35 -3.24
N ALA A 213 6.77 4.02 -3.28
CA ALA A 213 6.22 3.15 -2.25
C ALA A 213 7.37 2.59 -1.41
N LEU A 214 7.36 2.87 -0.11
CA LEU A 214 8.33 2.37 0.84
C LEU A 214 7.68 1.29 1.71
N MET A 215 8.29 0.11 1.75
CA MET A 215 7.94 -1.00 2.62
C MET A 215 9.05 -1.18 3.66
N ALA A 216 8.67 -1.23 4.93
CA ALA A 216 9.60 -1.47 6.04
C ALA A 216 9.22 -2.77 6.77
N ASP A 217 10.03 -3.79 6.63
CA ASP A 217 9.86 -5.10 7.27
C ASP A 217 11.04 -5.36 8.23
N SER A 218 10.90 -5.19 9.54
CA SER A 218 9.73 -4.68 10.23
C SER A 218 10.09 -3.50 11.14
N THR A 219 9.15 -2.61 11.37
CA THR A 219 9.33 -1.48 12.31
C THR A 219 9.46 -1.94 13.76
N SER A 220 8.95 -3.13 14.11
CA SER A 220 9.15 -3.75 15.43
C SER A 220 10.61 -4.06 15.69
N ARG A 221 11.35 -4.57 14.71
CA ARG A 221 12.78 -4.83 14.83
C ARG A 221 13.59 -3.54 14.96
N TRP A 222 13.14 -2.48 14.32
CA TRP A 222 13.70 -1.15 14.51
C TRP A 222 13.47 -0.64 15.94
N ALA A 223 12.26 -0.80 16.49
CA ALA A 223 11.95 -0.44 17.87
C ALA A 223 12.79 -1.26 18.88
N GLU A 224 13.00 -2.55 18.63
CA GLU A 224 13.91 -3.39 19.42
C GLU A 224 15.34 -2.82 19.41
N ALA A 225 15.82 -2.36 18.25
CA ALA A 225 17.14 -1.70 18.18
C ALA A 225 17.20 -0.42 19.01
N LEU A 226 16.14 0.41 18.98
CA LEU A 226 16.05 1.59 19.84
C LEU A 226 16.07 1.23 21.32
N ARG A 227 15.37 0.16 21.72
CA ARG A 227 15.36 -0.35 23.11
C ARG A 227 16.76 -0.81 23.53
N GLU A 228 17.44 -1.57 22.68
CA GLU A 228 18.78 -2.06 22.98
C GLU A 228 19.81 -0.91 23.10
N MET A 229 19.74 0.06 22.19
CA MET A 229 20.63 1.24 22.25
C MET A 229 20.38 2.08 23.49
N SER A 230 19.12 2.36 23.82
CA SER A 230 18.71 3.09 25.03
C SER A 230 19.21 2.39 26.30
N GLY A 231 19.07 1.05 26.37
CA GLY A 231 19.60 0.27 27.49
C GLY A 231 21.13 0.34 27.62
N ARG A 232 21.87 0.32 26.50
CA ARG A 232 23.34 0.47 26.52
C ARG A 232 23.80 1.88 26.91
N LEU A 233 22.97 2.89 26.66
CA LEU A 233 23.22 4.28 27.03
C LEU A 233 22.72 4.59 28.43
N GLU A 234 22.19 3.60 29.16
CA GLU A 234 21.66 3.74 30.52
C GLU A 234 20.54 4.81 30.62
N GLU A 235 19.78 4.99 29.53
CA GLU A 235 18.64 5.89 29.52
C GLU A 235 17.49 5.31 30.36
N MET A 236 16.67 6.18 30.97
CA MET A 236 15.53 5.75 31.77
C MET A 236 14.53 5.01 30.89
N PRO A 237 14.21 3.72 31.18
CA PRO A 237 13.26 2.95 30.37
C PRO A 237 11.82 3.47 30.56
N GLY A 238 11.06 3.46 29.48
CA GLY A 238 9.62 3.64 29.48
C GLY A 238 8.88 2.30 29.57
N GLU A 239 7.70 2.25 29.01
CA GLU A 239 6.82 1.08 28.98
C GLU A 239 7.54 -0.12 28.32
N GLU A 240 7.47 -1.30 28.92
CA GLU A 240 8.12 -2.54 28.47
C GLU A 240 9.62 -2.41 28.14
N GLY A 241 10.31 -1.44 28.76
CA GLY A 241 11.73 -1.21 28.55
C GLY A 241 12.07 -0.46 27.26
N TYR A 242 11.09 0.01 26.51
CA TYR A 242 11.31 0.89 25.36
C TYR A 242 11.70 2.30 25.82
N PRO A 243 12.45 3.06 24.99
CA PRO A 243 12.76 4.45 25.33
C PRO A 243 11.48 5.30 25.32
N ALA A 244 11.41 6.29 26.20
CA ALA A 244 10.27 7.21 26.30
C ALA A 244 9.96 7.95 24.98
N TYR A 245 10.95 8.08 24.10
CA TYR A 245 10.83 8.72 22.80
C TYR A 245 10.41 7.77 21.65
N LEU A 246 10.04 6.51 21.92
CA LEU A 246 9.65 5.55 20.88
C LEU A 246 8.54 6.11 19.97
N ALA A 247 7.45 6.58 20.56
CA ALA A 247 6.32 7.12 19.80
C ALA A 247 6.72 8.32 18.92
N SER A 248 7.58 9.20 19.44
CA SER A 248 8.05 10.36 18.67
C SER A 248 8.98 9.96 17.51
N ARG A 249 9.79 8.91 17.67
CA ARG A 249 10.61 8.37 16.58
C ARG A 249 9.78 7.72 15.47
N LEU A 250 8.78 6.94 15.85
CA LEU A 250 7.81 6.36 14.89
C LEU A 250 7.05 7.48 14.15
N ALA A 251 6.58 8.51 14.88
CA ALA A 251 5.91 9.65 14.26
C ALA A 251 6.83 10.38 13.26
N GLN A 252 8.07 10.67 13.63
CA GLN A 252 9.06 11.29 12.76
C GLN A 252 9.31 10.48 11.48
N PHE A 253 9.33 9.15 11.57
CA PHE A 253 9.47 8.29 10.40
C PHE A 253 8.25 8.40 9.48
N TYR A 254 7.05 8.17 9.99
CA TYR A 254 5.83 8.19 9.18
C TYR A 254 5.47 9.59 8.66
N GLU A 255 5.79 10.65 9.38
CA GLU A 255 5.58 12.04 8.95
C GLU A 255 6.44 12.45 7.75
N ARG A 256 7.52 11.73 7.46
CA ARG A 256 8.32 11.94 6.25
C ARG A 256 7.61 11.49 4.99
N ALA A 257 6.64 10.59 5.10
CA ALA A 257 5.74 10.25 4.01
C ALA A 257 4.79 11.40 3.69
N GLY A 258 4.32 11.44 2.47
CA GLY A 258 3.35 12.45 2.02
C GLY A 258 3.45 12.72 0.54
N ARG A 259 2.46 13.41 0.03
CA ARG A 259 2.48 14.04 -1.27
C ARG A 259 2.98 15.48 -1.09
N ALA A 260 3.98 15.89 -1.83
CA ALA A 260 4.61 17.19 -1.63
C ALA A 260 5.01 17.86 -2.94
N VAL A 261 4.95 19.19 -2.92
CA VAL A 261 5.58 20.03 -3.94
C VAL A 261 7.05 20.16 -3.56
N SER A 262 7.93 19.66 -4.42
CA SER A 262 9.38 19.70 -4.22
C SER A 262 9.93 21.11 -4.35
N LEU A 263 11.13 21.33 -3.80
CA LEU A 263 11.87 22.57 -4.01
C LEU A 263 12.18 22.78 -5.51
N GLY A 264 12.54 24.01 -5.85
CA GLY A 264 12.88 24.42 -7.21
C GLY A 264 11.72 25.09 -7.94
N LYS A 265 12.04 25.76 -9.05
CA LYS A 265 11.11 26.62 -9.80
C LYS A 265 9.99 25.83 -10.49
N ALA A 266 10.24 24.56 -10.82
CA ALA A 266 9.33 23.74 -11.63
C ALA A 266 8.05 23.28 -10.91
N GLY A 267 7.95 23.41 -9.56
CA GLY A 267 6.77 23.00 -8.81
C GLY A 267 6.41 21.51 -8.92
N ARG A 268 7.44 20.63 -9.03
CA ARG A 268 7.23 19.20 -9.19
C ARG A 268 6.50 18.62 -7.99
N VAL A 269 5.52 17.77 -8.27
CA VAL A 269 4.82 17.01 -7.24
C VAL A 269 5.33 15.58 -7.23
N GLY A 270 5.76 15.12 -6.08
CA GLY A 270 6.11 13.73 -5.82
C GLY A 270 5.33 13.18 -4.64
N ALA A 271 5.27 11.86 -4.53
CA ALA A 271 4.59 11.19 -3.44
C ALA A 271 5.49 10.12 -2.81
N LEU A 272 5.44 10.00 -1.49
CA LEU A 272 6.08 8.94 -0.73
C LEU A 272 5.03 8.29 0.16
N SER A 273 4.63 7.07 -0.17
CA SER A 273 3.75 6.24 0.65
C SER A 273 4.61 5.31 1.51
N ALA A 274 4.33 5.26 2.80
CA ALA A 274 5.09 4.43 3.75
C ALA A 274 4.20 3.34 4.36
N ILE A 275 4.63 2.08 4.24
CA ILE A 275 3.93 0.90 4.72
C ILE A 275 4.88 0.14 5.64
N GLY A 276 4.57 0.10 6.93
CA GLY A 276 5.38 -0.58 7.94
C GLY A 276 4.74 -1.88 8.41
N ALA A 277 5.50 -2.97 8.36
CA ALA A 277 5.10 -4.20 9.04
C ALA A 277 5.35 -4.06 10.54
N VAL A 278 4.41 -4.55 11.32
CA VAL A 278 4.51 -4.62 12.77
C VAL A 278 4.36 -6.08 13.20
N SER A 279 5.27 -6.54 14.05
CA SER A 279 5.29 -7.94 14.51
C SER A 279 5.06 -7.98 16.03
N PRO A 280 3.81 -7.82 16.50
CA PRO A 280 3.53 -7.82 17.91
C PRO A 280 3.83 -9.21 18.51
N PRO A 281 4.53 -9.30 19.65
CA PRO A 281 4.76 -10.56 20.34
C PRO A 281 3.44 -11.27 20.68
N GLY A 282 3.33 -12.55 20.32
CA GLY A 282 2.09 -13.32 20.55
C GLY A 282 0.85 -12.83 19.78
N GLY A 283 1.00 -11.86 18.87
CA GLY A 283 -0.12 -11.25 18.16
C GLY A 283 -0.87 -10.19 18.97
N ASP A 284 -0.34 -9.78 20.12
CA ASP A 284 -0.97 -8.79 20.99
C ASP A 284 -0.70 -7.36 20.51
N ILE A 285 -1.71 -6.75 19.91
CA ILE A 285 -1.65 -5.37 19.41
C ILE A 285 -1.69 -4.31 20.52
N SER A 286 -1.83 -4.69 21.79
CA SER A 286 -1.79 -3.76 22.92
C SER A 286 -0.36 -3.37 23.33
N GLU A 287 0.66 -4.04 22.77
CA GLU A 287 2.06 -3.74 23.04
C GLU A 287 2.46 -2.32 22.56
N PRO A 288 3.53 -1.70 23.16
CA PRO A 288 3.85 -0.28 22.97
C PRO A 288 4.11 0.12 21.50
N VAL A 289 4.76 -0.73 20.70
CA VAL A 289 5.10 -0.40 19.30
C VAL A 289 3.85 -0.37 18.44
N SER A 290 2.97 -1.37 18.59
CA SER A 290 1.68 -1.43 17.89
C SER A 290 0.80 -0.26 18.29
N GLN A 291 0.66 0.04 19.56
CA GLN A 291 -0.14 1.15 20.07
C GLN A 291 0.39 2.52 19.60
N ALA A 292 1.70 2.72 19.62
CA ALA A 292 2.29 3.94 19.09
C ALA A 292 2.06 4.08 17.58
N THR A 293 2.20 2.98 16.83
CA THR A 293 1.98 2.96 15.37
C THR A 293 0.53 3.25 15.03
N LEU A 294 -0.44 2.63 15.72
CA LEU A 294 -1.87 2.85 15.53
C LEU A 294 -2.29 4.33 15.65
N ARG A 295 -1.64 5.07 16.54
CA ARG A 295 -1.95 6.50 16.74
C ARG A 295 -1.44 7.40 15.61
N ILE A 296 -0.52 6.89 14.79
CA ILE A 296 0.18 7.67 13.76
C ILE A 296 -0.35 7.34 12.37
N VAL A 297 -0.54 6.04 12.06
CA VAL A 297 -0.96 5.61 10.72
C VAL A 297 -2.43 5.91 10.45
N LYS A 298 -2.76 6.10 9.20
CA LYS A 298 -4.13 6.32 8.74
C LYS A 298 -4.80 5.05 8.23
N VAL A 299 -4.02 4.04 7.89
CA VAL A 299 -4.50 2.74 7.41
C VAL A 299 -3.90 1.64 8.26
N PHE A 300 -4.71 0.67 8.61
CA PHE A 300 -4.35 -0.45 9.45
C PHE A 300 -4.91 -1.74 8.85
N TRP A 301 -4.01 -2.60 8.35
CA TRP A 301 -4.35 -3.91 7.78
C TRP A 301 -3.98 -5.00 8.77
N CYS A 302 -4.89 -5.30 9.68
CA CYS A 302 -4.68 -6.29 10.73
C CYS A 302 -4.67 -7.70 10.15
N LEU A 303 -3.53 -8.38 10.22
CA LEU A 303 -3.42 -9.77 9.81
C LEU A 303 -3.82 -10.71 10.94
N ASP A 304 -4.66 -11.67 10.62
CA ASP A 304 -5.24 -12.64 11.56
C ASP A 304 -4.68 -14.03 11.31
N SER A 305 -4.16 -14.67 12.37
CA SER A 305 -3.64 -16.03 12.29
C SER A 305 -4.73 -17.07 11.98
N SER A 306 -5.95 -16.85 12.42
CA SER A 306 -7.07 -17.77 12.14
C SER A 306 -7.38 -17.82 10.64
N LEU A 307 -7.37 -16.67 9.97
CA LEU A 307 -7.51 -16.58 8.51
C LEU A 307 -6.34 -17.25 7.79
N ALA A 308 -5.11 -17.03 8.28
CA ALA A 308 -3.92 -17.67 7.71
C ALA A 308 -3.96 -19.20 7.87
N TYR A 309 -4.39 -19.73 9.03
CA TYR A 309 -4.59 -21.17 9.23
C TYR A 309 -5.70 -21.75 8.34
N ALA A 310 -6.74 -20.98 8.09
CA ALA A 310 -7.80 -21.33 7.14
C ALA A 310 -7.35 -21.18 5.66
N ARG A 311 -6.09 -20.78 5.41
CA ARG A 311 -5.53 -20.50 4.09
C ARG A 311 -6.28 -19.40 3.33
N HIS A 312 -6.90 -18.49 4.05
CA HIS A 312 -7.52 -17.31 3.49
C HIS A 312 -6.46 -16.19 3.40
N PHE A 313 -6.03 -15.85 2.19
CA PHE A 313 -5.03 -14.82 1.92
C PHE A 313 -5.59 -13.77 0.94
N PRO A 314 -5.17 -12.49 1.10
CA PRO A 314 -4.43 -11.94 2.24
C PRO A 314 -5.22 -12.15 3.55
N ALA A 315 -4.50 -12.48 4.63
CA ALA A 315 -5.14 -12.77 5.92
C ALA A 315 -5.56 -11.49 6.68
N ILE A 316 -6.04 -10.49 5.96
CA ILE A 316 -6.46 -9.19 6.49
C ILE A 316 -7.86 -9.33 7.10
N ASN A 317 -7.96 -9.13 8.41
CA ASN A 317 -9.21 -9.18 9.14
C ASN A 317 -10.05 -7.93 8.83
N TRP A 318 -11.18 -8.11 8.17
CA TRP A 318 -12.07 -7.03 7.74
C TRP A 318 -12.86 -6.36 8.86
N LEU A 319 -12.97 -6.97 10.04
CA LEU A 319 -13.63 -6.39 11.23
C LEU A 319 -12.68 -5.52 12.05
N GLN A 320 -11.36 -5.78 11.96
CA GLN A 320 -10.35 -5.08 12.76
C GLN A 320 -9.55 -4.05 11.95
N SER A 321 -9.57 -4.17 10.64
CA SER A 321 -8.85 -3.26 9.74
C SER A 321 -9.65 -2.00 9.46
N TYR A 322 -8.95 -0.90 9.16
CA TYR A 322 -9.58 0.36 8.79
C TYR A 322 -8.72 1.20 7.85
N SER A 323 -9.36 2.17 7.18
CA SER A 323 -8.70 3.23 6.44
C SER A 323 -9.38 4.57 6.72
N LEU A 324 -8.61 5.55 7.15
CA LEU A 324 -9.08 6.93 7.36
C LEU A 324 -8.96 7.78 6.09
N TYR A 325 -8.58 7.19 4.96
CA TYR A 325 -8.54 7.88 3.67
C TYR A 325 -9.85 7.73 2.87
N VAL A 326 -10.77 6.89 3.30
CA VAL A 326 -11.98 6.53 2.52
C VAL A 326 -12.76 7.76 2.08
N GLU A 327 -13.14 8.65 3.00
CA GLU A 327 -13.90 9.86 2.68
C GLU A 327 -13.17 10.76 1.66
N ARG A 328 -11.84 10.84 1.75
CA ARG A 328 -11.02 11.67 0.84
C ARG A 328 -10.89 11.08 -0.54
N LEU A 329 -10.96 9.75 -0.64
CA LEU A 329 -10.81 9.00 -1.89
C LEU A 329 -12.16 8.75 -2.58
N GLU A 330 -13.27 8.94 -1.89
CA GLU A 330 -14.62 8.67 -2.38
C GLU A 330 -14.90 9.37 -3.72
N LYS A 331 -14.58 10.66 -3.81
CA LYS A 331 -14.75 11.43 -5.05
C LYS A 331 -13.93 10.83 -6.19
N TRP A 332 -12.69 10.46 -5.92
CA TRP A 332 -11.83 9.86 -6.94
C TRP A 332 -12.38 8.53 -7.44
N TYR A 333 -12.84 7.65 -6.54
CA TYR A 333 -13.45 6.38 -6.91
C TYR A 333 -14.75 6.58 -7.69
N ALA A 334 -15.59 7.51 -7.30
CA ALA A 334 -16.83 7.82 -8.00
C ALA A 334 -16.61 8.38 -9.42
N GLU A 335 -15.53 9.12 -9.63
CA GLU A 335 -15.18 9.70 -10.94
C GLU A 335 -14.41 8.74 -11.85
N ASN A 336 -13.58 7.84 -11.29
CA ASN A 336 -12.65 6.99 -12.05
C ASN A 336 -13.04 5.52 -12.12
N VAL A 337 -13.94 5.05 -11.25
CA VAL A 337 -14.46 3.68 -11.28
C VAL A 337 -15.95 3.70 -11.58
N ASP A 338 -16.77 4.02 -10.59
CA ASP A 338 -18.23 4.16 -10.76
C ASP A 338 -18.82 4.89 -9.52
N LYS A 339 -19.88 5.63 -9.73
CA LYS A 339 -20.60 6.38 -8.66
C LYS A 339 -21.17 5.48 -7.57
N GLU A 340 -21.46 4.22 -7.89
CA GLU A 340 -22.00 3.26 -6.93
C GLU A 340 -20.90 2.59 -6.09
N PHE A 341 -19.64 2.63 -6.54
CA PHE A 341 -18.55 1.88 -5.91
C PHE A 341 -18.32 2.21 -4.43
N PRO A 342 -18.29 3.49 -3.99
CA PRO A 342 -18.18 3.82 -2.57
C PRO A 342 -19.32 3.24 -1.71
N LYS A 343 -20.55 3.35 -2.21
CA LYS A 343 -21.73 2.82 -1.52
C LYS A 343 -21.72 1.28 -1.43
N MET A 344 -21.28 0.61 -2.49
CA MET A 344 -21.13 -0.84 -2.49
C MET A 344 -20.11 -1.32 -1.45
N ARG A 345 -19.02 -0.58 -1.26
CA ARG A 345 -18.07 -0.83 -0.18
C ARG A 345 -18.73 -0.78 1.19
N GLU A 346 -19.50 0.27 1.48
CA GLU A 346 -20.21 0.44 2.75
C GLU A 346 -21.22 -0.70 2.99
N GLU A 347 -22.01 -1.04 1.96
CA GLU A 347 -22.96 -2.16 1.99
C GLU A 347 -22.24 -3.48 2.31
N THR A 348 -21.10 -3.72 1.67
CA THR A 348 -20.29 -4.93 1.89
C THR A 348 -19.77 -5.03 3.32
N LEU A 349 -19.22 -3.95 3.86
CA LEU A 349 -18.71 -3.95 5.25
C LEU A 349 -19.86 -4.10 6.26
N ALA A 350 -21.02 -3.51 6.00
CA ALA A 350 -22.19 -3.67 6.84
C ALA A 350 -22.72 -5.11 6.84
N LEU A 351 -22.71 -5.78 5.68
CA LEU A 351 -23.07 -7.20 5.58
C LEU A 351 -22.10 -8.10 6.36
N LEU A 352 -20.79 -7.87 6.25
CA LEU A 352 -19.78 -8.62 7.00
C LEU A 352 -19.88 -8.39 8.51
N GLN A 353 -20.28 -7.21 8.95
CA GLN A 353 -20.56 -6.93 10.37
C GLN A 353 -21.80 -7.69 10.84
N GLN A 354 -22.89 -7.67 10.05
CA GLN A 354 -24.09 -8.45 10.36
C GLN A 354 -23.85 -9.95 10.36
N GLU A 355 -22.97 -10.46 9.47
CA GLU A 355 -22.55 -11.86 9.48
C GLU A 355 -21.92 -12.26 10.81
N ALA A 356 -21.06 -11.41 11.39
CA ALA A 356 -20.44 -11.70 12.67
C ALA A 356 -21.49 -11.87 13.78
N GLU A 357 -22.49 -10.99 13.82
CA GLU A 357 -23.61 -11.06 14.77
C GLU A 357 -24.48 -12.29 14.54
N LEU A 358 -24.81 -12.63 13.29
CA LEU A 358 -25.59 -13.82 12.93
C LEU A 358 -24.84 -15.11 13.28
N ASN A 359 -23.52 -15.16 13.11
CA ASN A 359 -22.72 -16.32 13.47
C ASN A 359 -22.74 -16.60 14.98
N GLU A 360 -22.80 -15.59 15.84
CA GLU A 360 -23.00 -15.79 17.28
C GLU A 360 -24.36 -16.44 17.57
N ILE A 361 -25.41 -16.01 16.88
CA ILE A 361 -26.74 -16.61 16.98
C ILE A 361 -26.72 -18.07 16.49
N VAL A 362 -26.09 -18.32 15.33
CA VAL A 362 -25.98 -19.68 14.76
C VAL A 362 -25.28 -20.66 15.71
N GLN A 363 -24.24 -20.21 16.42
CA GLN A 363 -23.54 -21.04 17.41
C GLN A 363 -24.45 -21.45 18.59
N LEU A 364 -25.44 -20.62 18.92
CA LEU A 364 -26.35 -20.90 20.03
C LEU A 364 -27.57 -21.76 19.64
N VAL A 365 -28.18 -21.50 18.49
CA VAL A 365 -29.49 -22.06 18.12
C VAL A 365 -29.48 -22.82 16.79
N GLY A 366 -28.37 -22.84 16.06
CA GLY A 366 -28.23 -23.50 14.76
C GLY A 366 -28.75 -22.67 13.59
N VAL A 367 -28.23 -22.98 12.39
CA VAL A 367 -28.55 -22.25 11.16
C VAL A 367 -30.02 -22.38 10.72
N ASP A 368 -30.66 -23.50 11.09
CA ASP A 368 -32.05 -23.81 10.69
C ASP A 368 -33.09 -22.90 11.37
N SER A 369 -32.71 -22.24 12.45
CA SER A 369 -33.58 -21.27 13.15
C SER A 369 -33.56 -19.87 12.54
N LEU A 370 -32.67 -19.61 11.59
CA LEU A 370 -32.61 -18.32 10.92
C LEU A 370 -33.70 -18.17 9.86
N SER A 371 -34.14 -16.92 9.66
CA SER A 371 -35.01 -16.56 8.55
C SER A 371 -34.35 -16.83 7.18
N ALA A 372 -35.14 -16.98 6.13
CA ALA A 372 -34.59 -17.13 4.76
C ALA A 372 -33.72 -15.94 4.35
N GLU A 373 -34.09 -14.73 4.78
CA GLU A 373 -33.32 -13.51 4.54
C GLU A 373 -31.95 -13.55 5.24
N ASP A 374 -31.90 -13.98 6.50
CA ASP A 374 -30.64 -14.06 7.25
C ASP A 374 -29.73 -15.16 6.71
N ARG A 375 -30.30 -16.30 6.26
CA ARG A 375 -29.54 -17.32 5.54
C ARG A 375 -28.98 -16.79 4.21
N MET A 376 -29.73 -15.95 3.49
CA MET A 376 -29.24 -15.30 2.26
C MET A 376 -28.11 -14.32 2.56
N LYS A 377 -28.16 -13.59 3.67
CA LYS A 377 -27.03 -12.75 4.12
C LYS A 377 -25.77 -13.59 4.39
N LEU A 378 -25.91 -14.71 5.10
CA LEU A 378 -24.77 -15.61 5.34
C LEU A 378 -24.18 -16.17 4.05
N GLU A 379 -25.02 -16.53 3.07
CA GLU A 379 -24.54 -17.03 1.77
C GLU A 379 -23.78 -15.95 0.98
N VAL A 380 -24.29 -14.72 0.94
CA VAL A 380 -23.57 -13.64 0.25
C VAL A 380 -22.29 -13.25 0.98
N CYS A 381 -22.28 -13.23 2.30
CA CYS A 381 -21.07 -12.96 3.07
C CYS A 381 -20.00 -14.04 2.85
N LYS A 382 -20.41 -15.30 2.72
CA LYS A 382 -19.52 -16.38 2.30
C LYS A 382 -18.89 -16.08 0.92
N SER A 383 -19.71 -15.64 -0.05
CA SER A 383 -19.20 -15.22 -1.36
C SER A 383 -18.24 -14.03 -1.27
N ILE A 384 -18.57 -13.03 -0.47
CA ILE A 384 -17.67 -11.89 -0.25
C ILE A 384 -16.32 -12.37 0.31
N ARG A 385 -16.30 -13.25 1.29
CA ARG A 385 -15.05 -13.75 1.88
C ARG A 385 -14.26 -14.64 0.91
N GLU A 386 -14.89 -15.62 0.28
CA GLU A 386 -14.21 -16.66 -0.50
C GLU A 386 -13.95 -16.24 -1.94
N ASP A 387 -14.85 -15.47 -2.55
CA ASP A 387 -14.77 -15.12 -3.97
C ASP A 387 -14.17 -13.72 -4.19
N TYR A 388 -14.38 -12.80 -3.25
CA TYR A 388 -13.90 -11.43 -3.36
C TYR A 388 -12.66 -11.13 -2.52
N LEU A 389 -12.71 -11.32 -1.19
CA LEU A 389 -11.63 -10.96 -0.28
C LEU A 389 -10.44 -11.94 -0.38
N HIS A 390 -10.71 -13.22 -0.59
CA HIS A 390 -9.65 -14.19 -0.86
C HIS A 390 -9.08 -13.99 -2.26
N GLN A 391 -7.77 -13.73 -2.33
CA GLN A 391 -7.03 -13.47 -3.57
C GLN A 391 -5.74 -14.27 -3.59
N ASN A 392 -5.53 -15.07 -4.65
CA ASN A 392 -4.37 -15.95 -4.74
C ASN A 392 -3.17 -15.20 -5.35
N ALA A 393 -2.20 -14.90 -4.51
CA ALA A 393 -0.96 -14.20 -4.90
C ALA A 393 -0.11 -14.96 -5.94
N PHE A 394 -0.28 -16.27 -6.06
CA PHE A 394 0.49 -17.15 -6.94
C PHE A 394 -0.25 -17.58 -8.21
N HIS A 395 -1.48 -17.09 -8.41
CA HIS A 395 -2.25 -17.37 -9.62
C HIS A 395 -2.01 -16.28 -10.66
N ASP A 396 -1.75 -16.66 -11.90
CA ASP A 396 -1.36 -15.74 -12.99
C ASP A 396 -2.35 -14.59 -13.21
N VAL A 397 -3.65 -14.86 -13.08
CA VAL A 397 -4.71 -13.86 -13.28
C VAL A 397 -5.14 -13.22 -11.96
N ASP A 398 -5.34 -14.02 -10.89
CA ASP A 398 -5.91 -13.53 -9.64
C ASP A 398 -4.92 -12.73 -8.75
N THR A 399 -3.61 -12.84 -9.03
CA THR A 399 -2.57 -12.10 -8.27
C THR A 399 -2.73 -10.59 -8.35
N TYR A 400 -3.35 -10.10 -9.43
CA TYR A 400 -3.69 -8.69 -9.65
C TYR A 400 -5.13 -8.57 -10.12
N SER A 401 -5.88 -7.65 -9.54
CA SER A 401 -7.25 -7.33 -9.98
C SER A 401 -7.35 -5.84 -10.29
N SER A 402 -7.71 -5.49 -11.52
CA SER A 402 -7.95 -4.09 -11.87
C SER A 402 -9.15 -3.51 -11.10
N LEU A 403 -9.23 -2.20 -10.97
CA LEU A 403 -10.39 -1.57 -10.33
C LEU A 403 -11.71 -1.88 -11.05
N ASN A 404 -11.70 -2.00 -12.38
CA ASN A 404 -12.88 -2.41 -13.13
C ASN A 404 -13.33 -3.83 -12.76
N LYS A 405 -12.39 -4.76 -12.67
CA LYS A 405 -12.66 -6.14 -12.26
C LYS A 405 -13.14 -6.22 -10.82
N GLN A 406 -12.51 -5.45 -9.91
CA GLN A 406 -12.96 -5.35 -8.52
C GLN A 406 -14.39 -4.86 -8.44
N PHE A 407 -14.71 -3.78 -9.14
CA PHE A 407 -16.07 -3.22 -9.20
C PHE A 407 -17.09 -4.23 -9.75
N LYS A 408 -16.81 -4.84 -10.90
CA LYS A 408 -17.73 -5.78 -11.56
C LYS A 408 -17.98 -7.03 -10.70
N LEU A 409 -16.93 -7.60 -10.09
CA LEU A 409 -17.07 -8.77 -9.22
C LEU A 409 -17.90 -8.44 -7.98
N LEU A 410 -17.65 -7.30 -7.33
CA LEU A 410 -18.42 -6.88 -6.17
C LEU A 410 -19.88 -6.61 -6.54
N LYS A 411 -20.10 -5.94 -7.69
CA LYS A 411 -21.44 -5.66 -8.22
C LYS A 411 -22.21 -6.94 -8.54
N LEU A 412 -21.53 -7.96 -9.04
CA LEU A 412 -22.10 -9.27 -9.32
C LEU A 412 -22.55 -9.97 -8.03
N ILE A 413 -21.71 -9.99 -6.98
CA ILE A 413 -22.02 -10.59 -5.69
C ILE A 413 -23.21 -9.87 -5.02
N LEU A 414 -23.17 -8.55 -4.94
CA LEU A 414 -24.26 -7.75 -4.38
C LEU A 414 -25.54 -7.80 -5.23
N GLY A 415 -25.38 -7.93 -6.55
CA GLY A 415 -26.49 -8.16 -7.49
C GLY A 415 -27.19 -9.49 -7.21
N PHE A 416 -26.43 -10.57 -7.07
CA PHE A 416 -26.98 -11.87 -6.67
C PHE A 416 -27.72 -11.80 -5.33
N TYR A 417 -27.18 -11.07 -4.35
CA TYR A 417 -27.85 -10.86 -3.08
C TYR A 417 -29.21 -10.15 -3.24
N LYS A 418 -29.26 -9.05 -3.99
CA LYS A 418 -30.49 -8.26 -4.20
C LYS A 418 -31.55 -9.03 -4.95
N GLU A 419 -31.18 -9.68 -6.06
CA GLU A 419 -32.09 -10.52 -6.86
C GLU A 419 -32.56 -11.72 -6.04
N GLY A 420 -31.67 -12.35 -5.25
CA GLY A 420 -32.00 -13.46 -4.36
C GLY A 420 -33.01 -13.08 -3.26
N LEU A 421 -32.83 -11.95 -2.60
CA LEU A 421 -33.80 -11.43 -1.62
C LEU A 421 -35.14 -11.13 -2.27
N GLU A 422 -35.16 -10.49 -3.44
CA GLU A 422 -36.40 -10.22 -4.17
C GLU A 422 -37.12 -11.51 -4.56
N GLY A 423 -36.37 -12.53 -5.03
CA GLY A 423 -36.91 -13.85 -5.31
C GLY A 423 -37.53 -14.52 -4.08
N ILE A 424 -36.84 -14.47 -2.93
CA ILE A 424 -37.35 -15.03 -1.66
C ILE A 424 -38.63 -14.30 -1.21
N HIS A 425 -38.68 -12.96 -1.31
CA HIS A 425 -39.90 -12.19 -1.00
C HIS A 425 -41.08 -12.50 -1.91
N LYS A 426 -40.81 -12.98 -3.15
CA LYS A 426 -41.81 -13.42 -4.11
C LYS A 426 -42.17 -14.90 -3.97
N GLY A 427 -41.64 -15.60 -2.95
CA GLY A 427 -41.98 -16.98 -2.63
C GLY A 427 -40.94 -18.03 -3.02
N ALA A 428 -39.83 -17.66 -3.68
CA ALA A 428 -38.79 -18.63 -4.02
C ALA A 428 -38.11 -19.21 -2.76
N SER A 429 -37.86 -20.52 -2.76
CA SER A 429 -37.15 -21.19 -1.66
C SER A 429 -35.70 -20.73 -1.59
N PHE A 430 -35.20 -20.32 -0.42
CA PHE A 430 -33.79 -19.99 -0.18
C PHE A 430 -32.86 -21.10 -0.67
N ALA A 431 -33.17 -22.37 -0.37
CA ALA A 431 -32.32 -23.49 -0.77
C ALA A 431 -32.13 -23.60 -2.28
N LYS A 432 -33.18 -23.33 -3.08
CA LYS A 432 -33.11 -23.30 -4.55
C LYS A 432 -32.32 -22.09 -5.04
N VAL A 433 -32.56 -20.91 -4.45
CA VAL A 433 -31.82 -19.67 -4.81
C VAL A 433 -30.31 -19.82 -4.54
N ALA A 434 -29.93 -20.36 -3.38
CA ALA A 434 -28.53 -20.59 -3.04
C ALA A 434 -27.84 -21.65 -3.90
N ALA A 435 -28.60 -22.56 -4.51
CA ALA A 435 -28.11 -23.68 -5.32
C ALA A 435 -28.12 -23.41 -6.85
N ILE A 436 -28.42 -22.18 -7.31
CA ILE A 436 -28.37 -21.90 -8.75
C ILE A 436 -26.96 -22.08 -9.30
N PRO A 437 -26.78 -22.65 -10.51
CA PRO A 437 -25.46 -22.90 -11.09
C PRO A 437 -24.60 -21.63 -11.21
N GLN A 438 -25.21 -20.50 -11.44
CA GLN A 438 -24.55 -19.19 -11.55
C GLN A 438 -23.78 -18.79 -10.29
N ARG A 439 -24.15 -19.33 -9.12
CA ARG A 439 -23.41 -19.10 -7.86
C ARG A 439 -21.97 -19.61 -7.94
N GLU A 440 -21.74 -20.74 -8.61
CA GLU A 440 -20.39 -21.26 -8.86
C GLU A 440 -19.62 -20.39 -9.88
N GLU A 441 -20.31 -19.87 -10.88
CA GLU A 441 -19.72 -18.99 -11.89
C GLU A 441 -19.26 -17.65 -11.27
N ILE A 442 -19.97 -17.13 -10.27
CA ILE A 442 -19.53 -15.96 -9.49
C ILE A 442 -18.15 -16.22 -8.87
N GLY A 443 -17.96 -17.39 -8.25
CA GLY A 443 -16.67 -17.76 -7.64
C GLY A 443 -15.52 -17.88 -8.64
N ARG A 444 -15.83 -18.21 -9.91
CA ARG A 444 -14.85 -18.31 -10.99
C ARG A 444 -14.57 -16.99 -11.69
N PHE A 445 -15.36 -15.95 -11.46
CA PHE A 445 -15.23 -14.66 -12.12
C PHE A 445 -13.86 -14.01 -11.90
N LYS A 446 -13.25 -14.22 -10.72
CA LYS A 446 -11.92 -13.72 -10.39
C LYS A 446 -10.80 -14.23 -11.31
N TYR A 447 -10.99 -15.32 -12.02
CA TYR A 447 -10.03 -15.93 -12.94
C TYR A 447 -10.23 -15.52 -14.41
N ILE A 448 -11.19 -14.62 -14.70
CA ILE A 448 -11.45 -14.13 -16.06
C ILE A 448 -10.41 -13.07 -16.42
N GLU A 449 -9.91 -13.12 -17.66
CA GLU A 449 -8.98 -12.13 -18.20
C GLU A 449 -9.65 -10.75 -18.34
N GLU A 450 -8.87 -9.68 -18.21
CA GLU A 450 -9.37 -8.29 -18.18
C GLU A 450 -10.21 -7.92 -19.41
N GLU A 451 -9.86 -8.42 -20.61
CA GLU A 451 -10.55 -8.10 -21.86
C GLU A 451 -11.97 -8.68 -21.95
N GLN A 452 -12.28 -9.69 -21.14
CA GLN A 452 -13.58 -10.39 -21.15
C GLN A 452 -14.50 -9.97 -20.01
N ILE A 453 -14.04 -9.11 -19.09
CA ILE A 453 -14.73 -8.77 -17.85
C ILE A 453 -16.13 -8.20 -18.10
N ASP A 454 -16.25 -7.22 -18.98
CA ASP A 454 -17.51 -6.50 -19.20
C ASP A 454 -18.56 -7.41 -19.84
N GLU A 455 -18.18 -8.17 -20.85
CA GLU A 455 -19.09 -9.12 -21.53
C GLU A 455 -19.55 -10.23 -20.57
N ARG A 456 -18.62 -10.80 -19.83
CA ARG A 456 -18.92 -11.87 -18.85
C ARG A 456 -19.79 -11.40 -17.71
N TYR A 457 -19.58 -10.18 -17.22
CA TYR A 457 -20.41 -9.57 -16.19
C TYR A 457 -21.85 -9.43 -16.67
N GLU A 458 -22.10 -8.81 -17.82
CA GLU A 458 -23.44 -8.58 -18.35
C GLU A 458 -24.19 -9.90 -18.58
N LYS A 459 -23.50 -10.88 -19.17
CA LYS A 459 -24.07 -12.22 -19.39
C LYS A 459 -24.47 -12.87 -18.07
N LEU A 460 -23.53 -12.99 -17.12
CA LEU A 460 -23.76 -13.70 -15.87
C LEU A 460 -24.84 -13.02 -15.02
N MET A 461 -24.90 -11.69 -15.00
CA MET A 461 -25.93 -10.95 -14.29
C MET A 461 -27.34 -11.21 -14.87
N ASN A 462 -27.45 -11.27 -16.21
CA ASN A 462 -28.70 -11.62 -16.86
C ASN A 462 -29.10 -13.08 -16.61
N ASP A 463 -28.15 -13.99 -16.61
CA ASP A 463 -28.39 -15.41 -16.32
C ASP A 463 -28.86 -15.62 -14.88
N ILE A 464 -28.30 -14.87 -13.88
CA ILE A 464 -28.75 -14.86 -12.48
C ILE A 464 -30.20 -14.41 -12.38
N ARG A 465 -30.55 -13.28 -13.00
CA ARG A 465 -31.92 -12.76 -13.00
C ARG A 465 -32.91 -13.75 -13.60
N ALA A 466 -32.56 -14.34 -14.74
CA ALA A 466 -33.40 -15.33 -15.40
C ALA A 466 -33.59 -16.59 -14.54
N ALA A 467 -32.52 -17.08 -13.90
CA ALA A 467 -32.60 -18.25 -13.03
C ALA A 467 -33.49 -18.01 -11.80
N ILE A 468 -33.34 -16.86 -11.13
CA ILE A 468 -34.16 -16.54 -9.94
C ILE A 468 -35.61 -16.31 -10.32
N ASN A 469 -35.90 -15.63 -11.43
CA ASN A 469 -37.26 -15.44 -11.90
C ASN A 469 -37.93 -16.77 -12.28
N ALA A 470 -37.21 -17.72 -12.86
CA ALA A 470 -37.72 -19.06 -13.14
C ALA A 470 -38.14 -19.81 -11.88
N LEU A 471 -37.33 -19.68 -10.79
CA LEU A 471 -37.68 -20.29 -9.48
C LEU A 471 -38.95 -19.70 -8.88
N VAL A 472 -39.16 -18.38 -9.01
CA VAL A 472 -40.38 -17.71 -8.54
C VAL A 472 -41.61 -18.24 -9.27
N VAL A 473 -41.54 -18.44 -10.60
CA VAL A 473 -42.65 -18.99 -11.40
C VAL A 473 -42.91 -20.46 -11.01
N GLU A 474 -41.88 -21.28 -10.89
CA GLU A 474 -41.98 -22.68 -10.50
C GLU A 474 -42.68 -22.87 -9.15
N GLU A 475 -42.36 -22.05 -8.16
CA GLU A 475 -43.00 -22.14 -6.83
C GLU A 475 -44.46 -21.64 -6.88
N ALA A 476 -44.74 -20.60 -7.66
CA ALA A 476 -46.12 -20.14 -7.82
C ALA A 476 -47.05 -21.18 -8.50
N GLU A 477 -46.50 -21.95 -9.46
CA GLU A 477 -47.23 -23.07 -10.11
C GLU A 477 -47.38 -24.31 -9.19
N ALA A 478 -46.52 -24.46 -8.19
CA ALA A 478 -46.60 -25.59 -7.23
C ALA A 478 -47.60 -25.35 -6.10
N ASP A 479 -47.92 -24.06 -5.84
CA ASP A 479 -48.88 -23.65 -4.79
C ASP A 479 -50.34 -23.55 -5.33
N ASP A 480 -50.54 -23.57 -6.65
CA ASP A 480 -51.84 -23.67 -7.32
C ASP A 480 -52.22 -25.13 -7.61
#